data_1798de554196743d8c8cffe3387a11fc
#
_entry.id   1798de554196743d8c8cffe3387a11fc
#
_cell.length_a   1.000
_cell.length_b   1.000
_cell.length_c   1.000
_cell.angle_alpha   90.00
_cell.angle_beta   90.00
_cell.angle_gamma   90.00
#
_symmetry.space_group_name_H-M   'P 1'
#
loop_
_entity.id
_entity.type
_entity.pdbx_description
1 polymer ?
#
loop_
_entity_poly.entity_id
_entity_poly.type
_entity_poly.pdbx_seq_one_letter_code
_entity_poly.pdbx_strand_id
1 'polypeptide(L)'
;MHFGANYSSGKYGWTTNRDKIDREIDTLMKKLHTDYIDFGFIHCIDEPPDLRQYINGGVLERIKELHKQDVVRHIGLSTHTPAIAHKMLDTGILDVIMFSINPAYDYQQGKFAFGGAQERQELYHRCEKEKVGITVMKAFAGGHLLDAKLSTFGQALSKNQCI
;
A
#
# COMPACT_ATOMS: atom_id res chain seq x y z
N MET A 1 9.81 -4.62 1.61
CA MET A 1 9.13 -5.78 2.26
C MET A 1 7.70 -5.40 2.60
N HIS A 2 6.74 -6.36 2.57
CA HIS A 2 5.35 -6.10 2.97
C HIS A 2 5.02 -6.84 4.26
N PHE A 3 4.75 -6.10 5.33
CA PHE A 3 4.39 -6.64 6.64
C PHE A 3 2.95 -7.14 6.65
N GLY A 4 2.75 -8.42 6.88
CA GLY A 4 1.44 -9.08 6.86
C GLY A 4 1.10 -9.80 5.56
N ALA A 5 1.87 -9.64 4.49
CA ALA A 5 1.75 -10.53 3.33
C ALA A 5 2.32 -11.91 3.69
N ASN A 6 1.55 -12.96 3.50
CA ASN A 6 1.91 -14.32 3.90
C ASN A 6 1.80 -15.28 2.72
N TYR A 7 2.86 -16.03 2.46
CA TYR A 7 2.97 -17.04 1.40
C TYR A 7 3.32 -18.43 1.94
N SER A 8 3.25 -18.65 3.25
CA SER A 8 3.71 -19.89 3.90
C SER A 8 2.96 -21.14 3.47
N SER A 9 1.73 -20.98 2.98
CA SER A 9 0.90 -22.09 2.46
C SER A 9 1.09 -22.35 0.97
N GLY A 10 2.02 -21.67 0.28
CA GLY A 10 2.15 -21.67 -1.18
C GLY A 10 1.07 -20.87 -1.91
N LYS A 11 0.13 -20.27 -1.17
CA LYS A 11 -0.87 -19.33 -1.69
C LYS A 11 -0.74 -18.01 -0.97
N TYR A 12 -1.14 -16.94 -1.66
CA TYR A 12 -1.19 -15.63 -1.02
C TYR A 12 -2.16 -15.65 0.16
N GLY A 13 -1.71 -15.15 1.30
CA GLY A 13 -2.48 -14.93 2.51
C GLY A 13 -2.14 -13.57 3.10
N TRP A 14 -2.94 -13.14 4.08
CA TRP A 14 -2.78 -11.85 4.73
C TRP A 14 -3.02 -12.01 6.24
N THR A 15 -2.30 -11.24 7.05
CA THR A 15 -2.42 -11.30 8.51
C THR A 15 -2.12 -9.96 9.18
N THR A 16 -2.87 -9.67 10.23
CA THR A 16 -2.61 -8.58 11.19
C THR A 16 -2.03 -9.10 12.51
N ASN A 17 -1.70 -10.38 12.59
CA ASN A 17 -1.14 -10.97 13.81
C ASN A 17 0.34 -10.61 13.95
N ARG A 18 0.69 -9.89 15.03
CA ARG A 18 2.04 -9.41 15.31
C ARG A 18 3.10 -10.53 15.28
N ASP A 19 2.85 -11.64 15.98
CA ASP A 19 3.83 -12.73 16.09
C ASP A 19 4.10 -13.41 14.75
N LYS A 20 3.09 -13.48 13.87
CA LYS A 20 3.26 -13.99 12.51
C LYS A 20 4.10 -13.04 11.68
N ILE A 21 3.82 -11.74 11.78
CA ILE A 21 4.57 -10.69 11.07
C ILE A 21 6.04 -10.70 11.50
N ASP A 22 6.33 -10.74 12.80
CA ASP A 22 7.71 -10.81 13.31
C ASP A 22 8.45 -12.04 12.76
N ARG A 23 7.83 -13.23 12.80
CA ARG A 23 8.44 -14.44 12.25
C ARG A 23 8.71 -14.35 10.74
N GLU A 24 7.85 -13.68 10.00
CA GLU A 24 8.03 -13.49 8.55
C GLU A 24 9.16 -12.50 8.26
N ILE A 25 9.26 -11.41 9.01
CA ILE A 25 10.38 -10.47 8.92
C ILE A 25 11.69 -11.22 9.13
N ASP A 26 11.83 -11.94 10.24
CA ASP A 26 13.02 -12.71 10.56
C ASP A 26 13.37 -13.74 9.47
N THR A 27 12.35 -14.44 8.96
CA THR A 27 12.54 -15.45 7.90
C THR A 27 13.03 -14.82 6.61
N LEU A 28 12.46 -13.69 6.22
CA LEU A 28 12.83 -13.00 4.98
C LEU A 28 14.21 -12.36 5.09
N MET A 29 14.53 -11.73 6.22
CA MET A 29 15.85 -11.15 6.45
C MET A 29 16.97 -12.21 6.40
N LYS A 30 16.73 -13.38 7.03
CA LYS A 30 17.65 -14.53 6.93
C LYS A 30 17.83 -15.03 5.50
N LYS A 31 16.73 -15.13 4.73
CA LYS A 31 16.79 -15.57 3.32
C LYS A 31 17.49 -14.57 2.42
N LEU A 32 17.36 -13.28 2.69
CA LEU A 32 17.98 -12.20 1.91
C LEU A 32 19.40 -11.88 2.39
N HIS A 33 19.87 -12.53 3.46
CA HIS A 33 21.17 -12.29 4.09
C HIS A 33 21.38 -10.80 4.41
N THR A 34 20.38 -10.16 5.04
CA THR A 34 20.40 -8.74 5.43
C THR A 34 19.97 -8.58 6.88
N ASP A 35 20.43 -7.53 7.52
CA ASP A 35 20.05 -7.10 8.87
C ASP A 35 19.16 -5.85 8.88
N TYR A 36 18.83 -5.31 7.70
CA TYR A 36 17.94 -4.16 7.54
C TYR A 36 17.01 -4.28 6.32
N ILE A 37 16.01 -3.43 6.32
CA ILE A 37 15.00 -3.27 5.26
C ILE A 37 14.93 -1.79 4.92
N ASP A 38 15.19 -1.41 3.65
CA ASP A 38 15.06 -0.01 3.26
C ASP A 38 13.62 0.47 3.34
N PHE A 39 12.67 -0.29 2.77
CA PHE A 39 11.24 0.05 2.81
C PHE A 39 10.40 -1.11 3.34
N GLY A 40 9.75 -0.88 4.49
CA GLY A 40 8.78 -1.80 5.08
C GLY A 40 7.36 -1.27 4.91
N PHE A 41 6.52 -1.96 4.12
CA PHE A 41 5.13 -1.56 3.87
C PHE A 41 4.17 -2.28 4.81
N ILE A 42 3.34 -1.51 5.52
CA ILE A 42 2.10 -1.98 6.14
C ILE A 42 1.19 -2.45 5.00
N HIS A 43 0.83 -3.74 5.00
CA HIS A 43 0.30 -4.38 3.80
C HIS A 43 -1.21 -4.41 3.75
N CYS A 44 -1.77 -3.82 2.67
CA CYS A 44 -3.15 -3.99 2.22
C CYS A 44 -4.20 -3.72 3.32
N ILE A 45 -4.08 -2.59 3.99
CA ILE A 45 -5.10 -2.14 4.95
C ILE A 45 -6.11 -1.28 4.18
N ASP A 46 -7.30 -1.83 3.90
CA ASP A 46 -8.34 -1.15 3.12
C ASP A 46 -9.61 -0.86 3.92
N GLU A 47 -9.80 -1.58 5.03
CA GLU A 47 -10.99 -1.48 5.87
C GLU A 47 -10.70 -0.89 7.26
N PRO A 48 -11.58 -0.05 7.82
CA PRO A 48 -11.39 0.50 9.16
C PRO A 48 -11.24 -0.53 10.29
N PRO A 49 -11.92 -1.70 10.27
CA PRO A 49 -11.67 -2.75 11.26
C PRO A 49 -10.24 -3.28 11.24
N ASP A 50 -9.66 -3.47 10.06
CA ASP A 50 -8.31 -3.98 9.89
C ASP A 50 -7.28 -2.97 10.41
N LEU A 51 -7.49 -1.69 10.11
CA LEU A 51 -6.66 -0.61 10.65
C LEU A 51 -6.69 -0.60 12.18
N ARG A 52 -7.89 -0.71 12.79
CA ARG A 52 -8.02 -0.78 14.25
C ARG A 52 -7.29 -2.01 14.82
N GLN A 53 -7.42 -3.15 14.17
CA GLN A 53 -6.74 -4.38 14.59
C GLN A 53 -5.22 -4.23 14.47
N TYR A 54 -4.74 -3.59 13.41
CA TYR A 54 -3.32 -3.33 13.18
C TYR A 54 -2.72 -2.44 14.29
N ILE A 55 -3.45 -1.38 14.65
CA ILE A 55 -3.05 -0.45 15.71
C ILE A 55 -3.14 -1.14 17.08
N ASN A 56 -4.32 -1.67 17.44
CA ASN A 56 -4.59 -2.23 18.77
C ASN A 56 -3.87 -3.57 19.00
N GLY A 57 -3.56 -4.31 17.96
CA GLY A 57 -2.80 -5.56 18.00
C GLY A 57 -1.29 -5.38 18.21
N GLY A 58 -0.82 -4.14 18.34
CA GLY A 58 0.58 -3.80 18.61
C GLY A 58 1.51 -3.95 17.41
N VAL A 59 0.98 -4.16 16.20
CA VAL A 59 1.81 -4.27 14.98
C VAL A 59 2.42 -2.92 14.64
N LEU A 60 1.64 -1.84 14.70
CA LEU A 60 2.12 -0.49 14.43
C LEU A 60 3.25 -0.09 15.38
N GLU A 61 3.10 -0.38 16.67
CA GLU A 61 4.16 -0.11 17.66
C GLU A 61 5.41 -0.94 17.38
N ARG A 62 5.24 -2.20 16.98
CA ARG A 62 6.37 -3.04 16.60
C ARG A 62 7.14 -2.50 15.40
N ILE A 63 6.45 -1.98 14.39
CA ILE A 63 7.09 -1.36 13.23
C ILE A 63 7.85 -0.09 13.63
N LYS A 64 7.29 0.73 14.51
CA LYS A 64 7.99 1.90 15.08
C LYS A 64 9.26 1.49 15.85
N GLU A 65 9.21 0.40 16.63
CA GLU A 65 10.39 -0.14 17.31
C GLU A 65 11.48 -0.55 16.31
N LEU A 66 11.12 -1.30 15.26
CA LEU A 66 12.03 -1.72 14.21
C LEU A 66 12.63 -0.53 13.45
N HIS A 67 11.83 0.51 13.21
CA HIS A 67 12.32 1.76 12.60
C HIS A 67 13.30 2.47 13.53
N LYS A 68 13.00 2.59 14.81
CA LYS A 68 13.90 3.21 15.80
C LYS A 68 15.23 2.46 15.94
N GLN A 69 15.23 1.15 15.67
CA GLN A 69 16.42 0.30 15.71
C GLN A 69 17.19 0.28 14.37
N ASP A 70 16.78 1.07 13.38
CA ASP A 70 17.31 1.09 12.00
C ASP A 70 17.19 -0.27 11.26
N VAL A 71 16.36 -1.17 11.76
CA VAL A 71 16.02 -2.43 11.08
C VAL A 71 15.08 -2.16 9.91
N VAL A 72 14.16 -1.22 10.03
CA VAL A 72 13.30 -0.71 8.97
C VAL A 72 13.59 0.78 8.80
N ARG A 73 14.19 1.16 7.69
CA ARG A 73 14.65 2.54 7.46
C ARG A 73 13.52 3.49 7.09
N HIS A 74 12.59 3.02 6.25
CA HIS A 74 11.43 3.80 5.80
C HIS A 74 10.15 3.00 5.97
N ILE A 75 9.12 3.66 6.50
CA ILE A 75 7.81 3.04 6.71
C ILE A 75 6.87 3.43 5.59
N GLY A 76 6.31 2.43 4.91
CA GLY A 76 5.30 2.59 3.88
C GLY A 76 3.94 2.04 4.27
N LEU A 77 2.91 2.48 3.56
CA LEU A 77 1.57 1.93 3.59
C LEU A 77 1.19 1.43 2.20
N SER A 78 0.64 0.23 2.09
CA SER A 78 -0.03 -0.24 0.87
C SER A 78 -1.52 -0.27 1.12
N THR A 79 -2.29 0.55 0.41
CA THR A 79 -3.74 0.64 0.53
C THR A 79 -4.38 1.05 -0.80
N HIS A 80 -5.66 0.72 -0.96
CA HIS A 80 -6.49 1.18 -2.07
C HIS A 80 -7.48 2.28 -1.65
N THR A 81 -7.61 2.54 -0.34
CA THR A 81 -8.65 3.38 0.25
C THR A 81 -8.09 4.72 0.72
N PRO A 82 -8.46 5.86 0.10
CA PRO A 82 -7.97 7.19 0.49
C PRO A 82 -8.21 7.50 1.97
N ALA A 83 -9.38 7.19 2.50
CA ALA A 83 -9.72 7.43 3.90
C ALA A 83 -8.80 6.70 4.88
N ILE A 84 -8.32 5.50 4.53
CA ILE A 84 -7.32 4.77 5.32
C ILE A 84 -5.96 5.44 5.22
N ALA A 85 -5.57 5.84 4.00
CA ALA A 85 -4.32 6.56 3.79
C ALA A 85 -4.26 7.86 4.62
N HIS A 86 -5.34 8.64 4.63
CA HIS A 86 -5.45 9.86 5.45
C HIS A 86 -5.27 9.59 6.95
N LYS A 87 -5.93 8.54 7.48
CA LYS A 87 -5.78 8.15 8.90
C LYS A 87 -4.37 7.70 9.24
N MET A 88 -3.70 7.03 8.32
CA MET A 88 -2.32 6.61 8.54
C MET A 88 -1.35 7.79 8.43
N LEU A 89 -1.60 8.75 7.55
CA LEU A 89 -0.84 10.02 7.49
C LEU A 89 -0.95 10.81 8.81
N ASP A 90 -2.11 10.77 9.50
CA ASP A 90 -2.29 11.41 10.81
C ASP A 90 -1.32 10.89 11.88
N THR A 91 -0.75 9.70 11.69
CA THR A 91 0.25 9.15 12.61
C THR A 91 1.64 9.79 12.46
N GLY A 92 1.90 10.46 11.35
CA GLY A 92 3.19 11.11 11.05
C GLY A 92 4.37 10.17 10.85
N ILE A 93 4.13 8.86 10.68
CA ILE A 93 5.22 7.86 10.56
C ILE A 93 5.52 7.41 9.14
N LEU A 94 4.69 7.82 8.17
CA LEU A 94 4.83 7.32 6.79
C LEU A 94 5.84 8.16 5.99
N ASP A 95 6.76 7.46 5.34
CA ASP A 95 7.65 8.03 4.33
C ASP A 95 7.09 7.85 2.92
N VAL A 96 6.25 6.81 2.69
CA VAL A 96 5.78 6.46 1.36
C VAL A 96 4.42 5.75 1.42
N ILE A 97 3.58 5.99 0.42
CA ILE A 97 2.33 5.23 0.21
C ILE A 97 2.40 4.51 -1.14
N MET A 98 2.11 3.22 -1.16
CA MET A 98 1.85 2.46 -2.36
C MET A 98 0.35 2.52 -2.65
N PHE A 99 -0.03 3.21 -3.73
CA PHE A 99 -1.41 3.51 -4.03
C PHE A 99 -1.79 3.18 -5.46
N SER A 100 -3.06 2.78 -5.68
CA SER A 100 -3.56 2.47 -7.02
C SER A 100 -3.87 3.76 -7.77
N ILE A 101 -3.08 4.09 -8.78
CA ILE A 101 -3.26 5.28 -9.62
C ILE A 101 -3.34 4.87 -11.08
N ASN A 102 -4.43 5.23 -11.73
CA ASN A 102 -4.61 5.08 -13.18
C ASN A 102 -5.84 5.90 -13.64
N PRO A 103 -5.98 6.19 -14.94
CA PRO A 103 -7.07 7.02 -15.44
C PRO A 103 -8.47 6.51 -15.10
N ALA A 104 -8.69 5.18 -15.07
CA ALA A 104 -10.00 4.63 -14.75
C ALA A 104 -10.41 4.94 -13.30
N TYR A 105 -9.47 4.89 -12.37
CA TYR A 105 -9.76 5.16 -10.97
C TYR A 105 -9.87 6.66 -10.69
N ASP A 106 -8.96 7.45 -11.25
CA ASP A 106 -8.89 8.88 -10.95
C ASP A 106 -10.00 9.68 -11.65
N TYR A 107 -10.52 9.19 -12.79
CA TYR A 107 -11.69 9.76 -13.48
C TYR A 107 -12.99 9.01 -13.19
N GLN A 108 -13.01 8.08 -12.23
CA GLN A 108 -14.17 7.28 -11.85
C GLN A 108 -14.80 6.47 -13.01
N GLN A 109 -13.98 6.06 -13.94
CA GLN A 109 -14.37 5.24 -15.10
C GLN A 109 -14.19 3.74 -14.82
N GLY A 110 -14.68 3.24 -13.67
CA GLY A 110 -14.55 1.83 -13.34
C GLY A 110 -15.12 1.44 -12.00
N LYS A 111 -15.52 0.17 -11.87
CA LYS A 111 -16.15 -0.38 -10.66
C LYS A 111 -15.18 -0.65 -9.51
N PHE A 112 -13.88 -0.47 -9.70
CA PHE A 112 -12.83 -0.85 -8.75
C PHE A 112 -12.10 0.33 -8.11
N ALA A 113 -12.57 1.57 -8.33
CA ALA A 113 -12.03 2.74 -7.67
C ALA A 113 -12.57 2.82 -6.24
N PHE A 114 -11.68 2.77 -5.26
CA PHE A 114 -12.00 3.14 -3.89
C PHE A 114 -11.83 4.65 -3.73
N GLY A 115 -12.83 5.31 -3.17
CA GLY A 115 -12.88 6.76 -3.00
C GLY A 115 -13.22 7.52 -4.30
N GLY A 116 -13.71 8.75 -4.15
CA GLY A 116 -14.03 9.65 -5.25
C GLY A 116 -12.78 10.31 -5.84
N ALA A 117 -12.88 10.86 -7.05
CA ALA A 117 -11.78 11.57 -7.72
C ALA A 117 -11.24 12.71 -6.86
N GLN A 118 -12.11 13.49 -6.23
CA GLN A 118 -11.72 14.58 -5.34
C GLN A 118 -10.95 14.06 -4.12
N GLU A 119 -11.45 13.03 -3.45
CA GLU A 119 -10.81 12.42 -2.27
C GLU A 119 -9.40 11.88 -2.60
N ARG A 120 -9.24 11.33 -3.81
CA ARG A 120 -7.95 10.87 -4.31
C ARG A 120 -6.99 12.03 -4.57
N GLN A 121 -7.45 13.11 -5.20
CA GLN A 121 -6.66 14.32 -5.40
C GLN A 121 -6.24 14.96 -4.08
N GLU A 122 -7.14 15.04 -3.10
CA GLU A 122 -6.83 15.56 -1.76
C GLU A 122 -5.72 14.72 -1.09
N LEU A 123 -5.75 13.39 -1.27
CA LEU A 123 -4.68 12.51 -0.80
C LEU A 123 -3.33 12.84 -1.46
N TYR A 124 -3.31 13.03 -2.79
CA TYR A 124 -2.06 13.34 -3.51
C TYR A 124 -1.46 14.67 -3.05
N HIS A 125 -2.27 15.71 -2.94
CA HIS A 125 -1.83 17.02 -2.43
C HIS A 125 -1.36 16.95 -0.97
N ARG A 126 -2.02 16.13 -0.16
CA ARG A 126 -1.58 15.91 1.21
C ARG A 126 -0.21 15.24 1.27
N CYS A 127 0.00 14.20 0.49
CA CYS A 127 1.29 13.51 0.41
C CYS A 127 2.41 14.48 -0.02
N GLU A 128 2.15 15.30 -1.05
CA GLU A 128 3.10 16.33 -1.50
C GLU A 128 3.44 17.31 -0.39
N LYS A 129 2.43 17.87 0.29
CA LYS A 129 2.60 18.82 1.39
C LYS A 129 3.38 18.24 2.58
N GLU A 130 3.10 16.99 2.94
CA GLU A 130 3.73 16.29 4.06
C GLU A 130 5.05 15.60 3.66
N LYS A 131 5.46 15.70 2.38
CA LYS A 131 6.66 15.08 1.81
C LYS A 131 6.67 13.56 1.92
N VAL A 132 5.49 12.95 1.82
CA VAL A 132 5.32 11.50 1.75
C VAL A 132 5.35 11.08 0.29
N GLY A 133 6.25 10.17 -0.07
CA GLY A 133 6.35 9.64 -1.43
C GLY A 133 5.14 8.80 -1.84
N ILE A 134 4.86 8.73 -3.14
CA ILE A 134 3.84 7.82 -3.67
C ILE A 134 4.50 6.85 -4.65
N THR A 135 4.33 5.54 -4.42
CA THR A 135 4.62 4.52 -5.42
C THR A 135 3.32 4.05 -6.05
N VAL A 136 3.31 3.97 -7.39
CA VAL A 136 2.10 3.65 -8.14
C VAL A 136 1.95 2.14 -8.31
N MET A 137 0.81 1.60 -7.88
CA MET A 137 0.39 0.26 -8.26
C MET A 137 -0.81 0.32 -9.20
N LYS A 138 -1.01 -0.72 -10.01
CA LYS A 138 -2.14 -0.86 -10.94
C LYS A 138 -2.23 0.25 -12.00
N ALA A 139 -1.11 0.82 -12.45
CA ALA A 139 -1.07 1.86 -13.47
C ALA A 139 -1.88 1.51 -14.74
N PHE A 140 -1.99 0.23 -15.06
CA PHE A 140 -2.75 -0.28 -16.20
C PHE A 140 -4.06 -1.00 -15.80
N ALA A 141 -4.55 -0.82 -14.56
CA ALA A 141 -5.72 -1.50 -14.01
C ALA A 141 -5.69 -3.03 -14.23
N GLY A 142 -4.54 -3.68 -13.95
CA GLY A 142 -4.36 -5.11 -14.19
C GLY A 142 -4.24 -5.49 -15.67
N GLY A 143 -3.93 -4.53 -16.54
CA GLY A 143 -3.87 -4.71 -18.00
C GLY A 143 -5.16 -4.35 -18.73
N HIS A 144 -6.27 -4.16 -18.01
CA HIS A 144 -7.58 -3.86 -18.61
C HIS A 144 -7.54 -2.59 -19.47
N LEU A 145 -6.80 -1.57 -19.09
CA LEU A 145 -6.72 -0.32 -19.87
C LEU A 145 -6.01 -0.48 -21.22
N LEU A 146 -5.21 -1.52 -21.38
CA LEU A 146 -4.47 -1.81 -22.61
C LEU A 146 -5.26 -2.69 -23.60
N ASP A 147 -6.46 -3.17 -23.21
CA ASP A 147 -7.33 -4.01 -24.02
C ASP A 147 -8.62 -3.27 -24.35
N ALA A 148 -8.96 -3.13 -25.65
CA ALA A 148 -10.14 -2.41 -26.11
C ALA A 148 -11.47 -3.03 -25.62
N LYS A 149 -11.50 -4.34 -25.32
CA LYS A 149 -12.70 -5.03 -24.84
C LYS A 149 -12.89 -4.90 -23.33
N LEU A 150 -11.80 -4.68 -22.57
CA LEU A 150 -11.80 -4.63 -21.12
C LEU A 150 -11.73 -3.19 -20.59
N SER A 151 -11.24 -2.26 -21.40
CA SER A 151 -11.09 -0.86 -21.03
C SER A 151 -12.44 -0.18 -20.81
N THR A 152 -12.58 0.49 -19.68
CA THR A 152 -13.76 1.30 -19.33
C THR A 152 -13.94 2.52 -20.24
N PHE A 153 -12.93 2.87 -21.04
CA PHE A 153 -12.98 3.97 -22.02
C PHE A 153 -13.50 3.54 -23.41
N GLY A 154 -13.91 2.27 -23.58
CA GLY A 154 -14.37 1.73 -24.85
C GLY A 154 -13.29 1.57 -25.92
N GLN A 155 -12.04 1.83 -25.57
CA GLN A 155 -10.85 1.66 -26.42
C GLN A 155 -9.63 1.32 -25.58
N ALA A 156 -8.64 0.68 -26.19
CA ALA A 156 -7.35 0.49 -25.53
C ALA A 156 -6.63 1.83 -25.36
N LEU A 157 -6.08 2.07 -24.19
CA LEU A 157 -5.17 3.19 -23.97
C LEU A 157 -3.73 2.77 -24.29
N SER A 158 -2.92 3.69 -24.74
CA SER A 158 -1.48 3.51 -24.81
C SER A 158 -0.87 3.54 -23.39
N LYS A 159 0.32 2.98 -23.23
CA LYS A 159 1.05 3.06 -21.95
C LYS A 159 1.23 4.51 -21.48
N ASN A 160 1.56 5.43 -22.40
CA ASN A 160 1.76 6.84 -22.08
C ASN A 160 0.47 7.57 -21.64
N GLN A 161 -0.71 7.05 -22.00
CA GLN A 161 -1.97 7.61 -21.53
C GLN A 161 -2.38 7.09 -20.15
N CYS A 162 -1.71 6.04 -19.67
CA CYS A 162 -1.96 5.47 -18.35
C CYS A 162 -1.01 6.02 -17.25
N ILE A 163 0.05 6.70 -17.66
CA ILE A 163 1.09 7.29 -16.79
C ILE A 163 1.04 8.80 -16.92
#